data_32e6fa40c8bff1b9cfe84b5e25ad470c
#
_entry.id   32e6fa40c8bff1b9cfe84b5e25ad470c
#
_cell.length_a   1.000
_cell.length_b   1.000
_cell.length_c   1.000
_cell.angle_alpha   90.00
_cell.angle_beta   90.00
_cell.angle_gamma   90.00
#
_symmetry.space_group_name_H-M   'P 1'
#
loop_
_entity.id
_entity.type
_entity.pdbx_description
1 polymer ?
#
loop_
_entity_poly.entity_id
_entity_poly.type
_entity_poly.pdbx_seq_one_letter_code
_entity_poly.pdbx_strand_id
1 'polypeptide(L)'
;MVEQNIGKLFNRGMLLNVAFKEYQNKTKYFFTHDVDINPTKEAVQGIYTRDNIDIYRIYSAHQMSLGGVIKVQHDTMININGFPNYIWGWGIEDRALYFRSQMKKHVIVCNNDVGTFKIQSHKSNAYDYKNEKRSYSEMWSKANIDKLDDEQKDEMIMSSGLNNLKYTIIER
;
A
#
# COMPACT_ATOMS: atom_id res chain seq x y z
N MET A 1 -12.39 -13.46 5.09
CA MET A 1 -12.21 -13.04 3.66
C MET A 1 -12.67 -11.61 3.54
N VAL A 2 -12.01 -10.78 2.74
CA VAL A 2 -12.47 -9.42 2.41
C VAL A 2 -12.89 -9.44 0.95
N GLU A 3 -14.12 -9.02 0.67
CA GLU A 3 -14.71 -9.08 -0.66
C GLU A 3 -15.25 -7.70 -1.06
N GLN A 4 -15.02 -7.32 -2.31
CA GLN A 4 -15.57 -6.10 -2.87
C GLN A 4 -16.92 -6.36 -3.52
N ASN A 5 -17.89 -5.48 -3.27
CA ASN A 5 -19.20 -5.56 -3.92
C ASN A 5 -19.07 -5.41 -5.45
N ILE A 6 -19.95 -6.09 -6.17
CA ILE A 6 -19.96 -6.12 -7.64
C ILE A 6 -20.35 -4.74 -8.22
N GLY A 7 -19.88 -4.42 -9.42
CA GLY A 7 -20.30 -3.26 -10.20
C GLY A 7 -19.39 -2.05 -10.18
N LYS A 8 -18.24 -2.14 -9.50
CA LYS A 8 -17.17 -1.12 -9.53
C LYS A 8 -15.83 -1.72 -9.92
N LEU A 9 -14.90 -0.88 -10.33
CA LEU A 9 -13.51 -1.26 -10.51
C LEU A 9 -12.91 -1.80 -9.20
N PHE A 10 -11.87 -2.62 -9.31
CA PHE A 10 -11.19 -3.15 -8.14
C PHE A 10 -10.51 -2.04 -7.33
N ASN A 11 -10.71 -2.02 -6.02
CA ASN A 11 -10.07 -1.08 -5.11
C ASN A 11 -9.17 -1.81 -4.11
N ARG A 12 -7.94 -2.12 -4.55
CA ARG A 12 -6.95 -2.84 -3.77
C ARG A 12 -6.65 -2.14 -2.43
N GLY A 13 -6.44 -0.81 -2.47
CA GLY A 13 -6.10 -0.05 -1.27
C GLY A 13 -7.18 -0.11 -0.20
N MET A 14 -8.45 0.05 -0.60
CA MET A 14 -9.57 -0.04 0.34
C MET A 14 -9.73 -1.44 0.93
N LEU A 15 -9.56 -2.50 0.13
CA LEU A 15 -9.62 -3.89 0.63
C LEU A 15 -8.50 -4.17 1.64
N LEU A 16 -7.30 -3.67 1.41
CA LEU A 16 -6.18 -3.79 2.34
C LEU A 16 -6.44 -2.99 3.63
N ASN A 17 -7.06 -1.81 3.54
CA ASN A 17 -7.49 -1.05 4.72
C ASN A 17 -8.52 -1.82 5.56
N VAL A 18 -9.48 -2.49 4.93
CA VAL A 18 -10.47 -3.33 5.65
C VAL A 18 -9.77 -4.48 6.35
N ALA A 19 -8.87 -5.19 5.67
CA ALA A 19 -8.10 -6.27 6.27
C ALA A 19 -7.26 -5.77 7.46
N PHE A 20 -6.60 -4.63 7.33
CA PHE A 20 -5.87 -4.01 8.44
C PHE A 20 -6.79 -3.68 9.61
N LYS A 21 -7.93 -3.04 9.36
CA LYS A 21 -8.89 -2.62 10.39
C LYS A 21 -9.42 -3.79 11.21
N GLU A 22 -9.71 -4.93 10.58
CA GLU A 22 -10.19 -6.14 11.24
C GLU A 22 -9.14 -6.84 12.13
N TYR A 23 -7.84 -6.62 11.82
CA TYR A 23 -6.74 -7.24 12.52
C TYR A 23 -5.82 -6.27 13.27
N GLN A 24 -6.12 -4.98 13.28
CA GLN A 24 -5.23 -3.92 13.79
C GLN A 24 -4.77 -4.14 15.24
N ASN A 25 -5.58 -4.74 16.09
CA ASN A 25 -5.26 -4.97 17.51
C ASN A 25 -4.66 -6.36 17.78
N LYS A 26 -4.36 -7.15 16.74
CA LYS A 26 -3.94 -8.55 16.88
C LYS A 26 -2.49 -8.77 16.48
N THR A 27 -1.86 -7.82 15.79
CA THR A 27 -0.53 -7.99 15.21
C THR A 27 0.31 -6.74 15.36
N LYS A 28 1.63 -6.90 15.52
CA LYS A 28 2.61 -5.80 15.51
C LYS A 28 2.90 -5.29 14.10
N TYR A 29 2.80 -6.17 13.11
CA TYR A 29 3.10 -5.88 11.71
C TYR A 29 1.99 -6.35 10.80
N PHE A 30 1.80 -5.60 9.72
CA PHE A 30 0.92 -5.92 8.62
C PHE A 30 1.74 -6.17 7.35
N PHE A 31 1.47 -7.28 6.68
CA PHE A 31 2.09 -7.60 5.40
C PHE A 31 1.07 -7.45 4.27
N THR A 32 1.45 -6.74 3.21
CA THR A 32 0.79 -6.89 1.92
C THR A 32 1.68 -7.73 1.00
N HIS A 33 1.08 -8.63 0.26
CA HIS A 33 1.81 -9.57 -0.58
C HIS A 33 1.01 -9.84 -1.85
N ASP A 34 1.58 -9.49 -3.01
CA ASP A 34 0.96 -9.80 -4.29
C ASP A 34 1.10 -11.30 -4.59
N VAL A 35 0.02 -11.92 -5.05
CA VAL A 35 -0.08 -13.39 -5.20
C VAL A 35 0.83 -13.98 -6.28
N ASP A 36 1.30 -13.16 -7.21
CA ASP A 36 2.20 -13.50 -8.30
C ASP A 36 3.69 -13.38 -7.95
N ILE A 37 4.00 -12.98 -6.71
CA ILE A 37 5.37 -12.84 -6.20
C ILE A 37 5.68 -13.99 -5.25
N ASN A 38 6.49 -14.94 -5.70
CA ASN A 38 6.87 -16.12 -4.89
C ASN A 38 8.21 -15.89 -4.19
N PRO A 39 8.25 -15.90 -2.84
CA PRO A 39 9.51 -15.81 -2.11
C PRO A 39 10.29 -17.11 -2.23
N THR A 40 11.63 -17.02 -2.26
CA THR A 40 12.47 -18.19 -2.05
C THR A 40 12.48 -18.59 -0.56
N LYS A 41 13.00 -19.77 -0.25
CA LYS A 41 13.12 -20.25 1.12
C LYS A 41 13.99 -19.32 1.98
N GLU A 42 15.06 -18.81 1.40
CA GLU A 42 16.01 -17.89 2.05
C GLU A 42 15.34 -16.54 2.36
N ALA A 43 14.49 -16.04 1.45
CA ALA A 43 13.71 -14.82 1.70
C ALA A 43 12.80 -14.96 2.92
N VAL A 44 12.10 -16.08 3.03
CA VAL A 44 11.20 -16.35 4.18
C VAL A 44 11.97 -16.37 5.49
N GLN A 45 13.13 -17.00 5.53
CA GLN A 45 13.90 -17.18 6.77
C GLN A 45 14.59 -15.90 7.27
N GLY A 46 15.03 -15.02 6.39
CA GLY A 46 15.83 -13.85 6.77
C GLY A 46 15.11 -12.51 6.67
N ILE A 47 14.29 -12.35 5.63
CA ILE A 47 13.72 -11.05 5.28
C ILE A 47 12.41 -10.77 6.06
N TYR A 48 11.53 -11.76 6.16
CA TYR A 48 10.23 -11.58 6.81
C TYR A 48 10.34 -11.41 8.33
N THR A 49 11.42 -11.89 8.94
CA THR A 49 11.62 -11.85 10.40
C THR A 49 12.22 -10.55 10.92
N ARG A 50 12.69 -9.65 10.04
CA ARG A 50 13.25 -8.36 10.47
C ARG A 50 12.25 -7.55 11.27
N ASP A 51 12.68 -7.09 12.44
CA ASP A 51 11.89 -6.29 13.39
C ASP A 51 12.43 -4.87 13.56
N ASN A 52 11.66 -4.04 14.29
CA ASN A 52 11.97 -2.65 14.62
C ASN A 52 12.18 -1.75 13.38
N ILE A 53 11.33 -1.92 12.39
CA ILE A 53 11.33 -1.16 11.15
C ILE A 53 9.92 -0.62 10.94
N ASP A 54 9.78 0.68 10.64
CA ASP A 54 8.48 1.30 10.36
C ASP A 54 7.87 0.68 9.11
N ILE A 55 8.63 0.69 8.02
CA ILE A 55 8.23 0.09 6.74
C ILE A 55 9.42 -0.64 6.14
N TYR A 56 9.22 -1.91 5.84
CA TYR A 56 10.17 -2.69 5.09
C TYR A 56 9.61 -2.99 3.70
N ARG A 57 10.19 -2.36 2.69
CA ARG A 57 9.91 -2.65 1.28
C ARG A 57 10.71 -3.88 0.88
N ILE A 58 10.09 -5.04 1.01
CA ILE A 58 10.70 -6.34 0.77
C ILE A 58 10.88 -6.56 -0.72
N TYR A 59 9.84 -6.25 -1.52
CA TYR A 59 9.90 -6.26 -2.97
C TYR A 59 8.98 -5.19 -3.56
N SER A 60 9.48 -4.43 -4.53
CA SER A 60 8.66 -3.52 -5.34
C SER A 60 9.32 -3.32 -6.71
N ALA A 61 8.51 -3.30 -7.76
CA ALA A 61 8.96 -3.04 -9.12
C ALA A 61 9.36 -1.57 -9.36
N HIS A 62 8.94 -0.65 -8.49
CA HIS A 62 9.17 0.79 -8.64
C HIS A 62 9.77 1.41 -7.39
N GLN A 63 10.70 2.36 -7.56
CA GLN A 63 11.42 3.00 -6.46
C GLN A 63 10.50 3.82 -5.52
N MET A 64 9.55 4.56 -6.07
CA MET A 64 8.60 5.40 -5.31
C MET A 64 7.25 4.70 -5.15
N SER A 65 7.27 3.45 -4.70
CA SER A 65 6.08 2.62 -4.54
C SER A 65 6.26 1.65 -3.37
N LEU A 66 5.18 1.36 -2.68
CA LEU A 66 5.05 0.33 -1.65
C LEU A 66 4.10 -0.79 -2.11
N GLY A 67 4.19 -1.15 -3.41
CA GLY A 67 3.52 -2.32 -3.98
C GLY A 67 4.36 -3.60 -3.84
N GLY A 68 3.81 -4.70 -4.32
CA GLY A 68 4.46 -6.00 -4.31
C GLY A 68 4.46 -6.66 -2.92
N VAL A 69 5.59 -6.65 -2.23
CA VAL A 69 5.68 -7.23 -0.87
C VAL A 69 6.24 -6.19 0.09
N ILE A 70 5.43 -5.82 1.07
CA ILE A 70 5.85 -4.89 2.14
C ILE A 70 5.45 -5.41 3.51
N LYS A 71 6.24 -5.04 4.51
CA LYS A 71 5.95 -5.20 5.94
C LYS A 71 5.83 -3.80 6.54
N VAL A 72 4.71 -3.50 7.18
CA VAL A 72 4.45 -2.20 7.80
C VAL A 72 4.14 -2.40 9.26
N GLN A 73 4.75 -1.59 10.13
CA GLN A 73 4.43 -1.57 11.55
C GLN A 73 3.00 -1.06 11.75
N HIS A 74 2.29 -1.63 12.72
CA HIS A 74 0.90 -1.28 13.05
C HIS A 74 0.70 0.23 13.24
N ASP A 75 1.49 0.85 14.11
CA ASP A 75 1.34 2.28 14.44
C ASP A 75 1.69 3.18 13.25
N THR A 76 2.65 2.75 12.43
CA THR A 76 2.97 3.42 11.17
C THR A 76 1.77 3.42 10.22
N MET A 77 1.09 2.28 10.06
CA MET A 77 -0.09 2.17 9.19
C MET A 77 -1.22 3.09 9.67
N ILE A 78 -1.41 3.23 10.98
CA ILE A 78 -2.38 4.18 11.56
C ILE A 78 -1.92 5.63 11.29
N ASN A 79 -0.67 5.96 11.55
CA ASN A 79 -0.15 7.32 11.44
C ASN A 79 -0.23 7.86 10.00
N ILE A 80 -0.01 7.00 9.00
CA ILE A 80 -0.15 7.35 7.58
C ILE A 80 -1.60 7.23 7.07
N ASN A 81 -2.55 6.87 7.93
CA ASN A 81 -3.97 6.68 7.59
C ASN A 81 -4.22 5.64 6.50
N GLY A 82 -3.37 4.62 6.38
CA GLY A 82 -3.49 3.56 5.38
C GLY A 82 -3.43 4.03 3.93
N PHE A 83 -4.13 3.31 3.06
CA PHE A 83 -4.28 3.66 1.64
C PHE A 83 -5.42 4.67 1.42
N PRO A 84 -5.37 5.53 0.38
CA PRO A 84 -6.54 6.31 -0.02
C PRO A 84 -7.68 5.40 -0.52
N ASN A 85 -8.92 5.65 -0.05
CA ASN A 85 -10.09 4.84 -0.42
C ASN A 85 -10.67 5.18 -1.80
N TYR A 86 -10.26 6.29 -2.42
CA TYR A 86 -10.82 6.79 -3.68
C TYR A 86 -10.10 6.28 -4.94
N ILE A 87 -9.00 5.52 -4.80
CA ILE A 87 -8.24 5.01 -5.95
C ILE A 87 -8.85 3.69 -6.43
N TRP A 88 -9.55 3.76 -7.56
CA TRP A 88 -10.22 2.64 -8.20
C TRP A 88 -9.43 2.19 -9.45
N GLY A 89 -9.46 0.89 -9.72
CA GLY A 89 -8.71 0.29 -10.82
C GLY A 89 -7.25 -0.01 -10.43
N TRP A 90 -6.41 -0.27 -11.42
CA TRP A 90 -5.05 -0.73 -11.21
C TRP A 90 -4.06 0.42 -11.00
N GLY A 91 -3.30 0.37 -9.92
CA GLY A 91 -2.12 1.21 -9.67
C GLY A 91 -2.40 2.54 -8.97
N ILE A 92 -1.35 3.23 -8.59
CA ILE A 92 -1.28 4.49 -7.86
C ILE A 92 -1.49 4.36 -6.34
N GLU A 93 -2.28 3.42 -5.82
CA GLU A 93 -2.54 3.24 -4.39
C GLU A 93 -1.25 2.97 -3.59
N ASP A 94 -0.35 2.19 -4.15
CA ASP A 94 0.96 1.85 -3.59
C ASP A 94 1.95 3.03 -3.64
N ARG A 95 1.88 3.86 -4.68
CA ARG A 95 2.60 5.14 -4.75
C ARG A 95 2.05 6.13 -3.72
N ALA A 96 0.74 6.21 -3.57
CA ALA A 96 0.11 7.05 -2.56
C ALA A 96 0.56 6.66 -1.14
N LEU A 97 0.63 5.35 -0.84
CA LEU A 97 1.15 4.86 0.44
C LEU A 97 2.62 5.27 0.66
N TYR A 98 3.45 5.17 -0.38
CA TYR A 98 4.84 5.63 -0.34
C TYR A 98 4.93 7.11 0.04
N PHE A 99 4.20 8.00 -0.65
CA PHE A 99 4.25 9.43 -0.36
C PHE A 99 3.66 9.78 1.00
N ARG A 100 2.59 9.13 1.45
CA ARG A 100 2.07 9.28 2.82
C ARG A 100 3.15 8.97 3.87
N SER A 101 3.90 7.90 3.65
CA SER A 101 5.01 7.53 4.55
C SER A 101 6.11 8.57 4.56
N GLN A 102 6.45 9.14 3.40
CA GLN A 102 7.45 10.21 3.31
C GLN A 102 6.96 11.52 3.95
N MET A 103 5.70 11.92 3.76
CA MET A 103 5.09 13.09 4.38
C MET A 103 5.13 13.00 5.91
N LYS A 104 4.92 11.80 6.46
CA LYS A 104 4.99 11.52 7.91
C LYS A 104 6.39 11.18 8.39
N LYS A 105 7.42 11.31 7.54
CA LYS A 105 8.84 11.11 7.86
C LYS A 105 9.19 9.71 8.37
N HIS A 106 8.41 8.70 7.97
CA HIS A 106 8.72 7.30 8.29
C HIS A 106 9.90 6.78 7.49
N VAL A 107 10.69 5.93 8.14
CA VAL A 107 11.84 5.28 7.50
C VAL A 107 11.38 4.08 6.68
N ILE A 108 11.70 4.11 5.38
CA ILE A 108 11.49 2.98 4.48
C ILE A 108 12.82 2.27 4.27
N VAL A 109 12.94 1.09 4.86
CA VAL A 109 14.07 0.19 4.59
C VAL A 109 13.77 -0.64 3.36
N CYS A 110 14.72 -0.75 2.44
CA CYS A 110 14.56 -1.51 1.20
C CYS A 110 15.40 -2.78 1.25
N ASN A 111 14.82 -3.89 0.78
CA ASN A 111 15.60 -5.06 0.44
C ASN A 111 16.27 -4.82 -0.92
N ASN A 112 17.59 -4.97 -0.96
CA ASN A 112 18.38 -4.79 -2.17
C ASN A 112 18.66 -6.12 -2.90
N ASP A 113 18.26 -7.24 -2.30
CA ASP A 113 18.46 -8.57 -2.87
C ASP A 113 17.26 -8.96 -3.75
N VAL A 114 17.37 -8.64 -5.04
CA VAL A 114 16.34 -8.94 -6.05
C VAL A 114 16.24 -10.43 -6.41
N GLY A 115 17.24 -11.24 -6.05
CA GLY A 115 17.26 -12.70 -6.34
C GLY A 115 16.34 -13.52 -5.45
N THR A 116 15.78 -12.94 -4.38
CA THR A 116 14.97 -13.64 -3.38
C THR A 116 13.51 -13.88 -3.79
N PHE A 117 13.07 -13.37 -4.93
CA PHE A 117 11.69 -13.51 -5.40
C PHE A 117 11.60 -13.99 -6.84
N LYS A 118 10.63 -14.88 -7.10
CA LYS A 118 10.24 -15.29 -8.46
C LYS A 118 8.89 -14.68 -8.79
N ILE A 119 8.85 -13.88 -9.84
CA ILE A 119 7.62 -13.26 -10.34
C ILE A 119 6.99 -14.20 -11.35
N GLN A 120 5.71 -14.52 -11.16
CA GLN A 120 4.94 -15.24 -12.15
C GLN A 120 4.47 -14.27 -13.24
N SER A 121 4.82 -14.54 -14.48
CA SER A 121 4.31 -13.76 -15.60
C SER A 121 2.83 -14.05 -15.83
N HIS A 122 2.02 -13.01 -15.84
CA HIS A 122 0.62 -13.07 -16.23
C HIS A 122 0.29 -11.98 -17.27
N LYS A 123 -0.79 -12.18 -18.02
CA LYS A 123 -1.29 -11.11 -18.89
C LYS A 123 -1.76 -9.95 -18.03
N SER A 124 -1.14 -8.80 -18.21
CA SER A 124 -1.60 -7.57 -17.55
C SER A 124 -2.99 -7.22 -18.06
N ASN A 125 -3.99 -7.24 -17.18
CA ASN A 125 -5.32 -6.69 -17.42
C ASN A 125 -5.33 -5.17 -17.13
N ALA A 126 -4.29 -4.47 -17.52
CA ALA A 126 -4.23 -3.01 -17.43
C ALA A 126 -5.29 -2.42 -18.37
N TYR A 127 -6.53 -2.36 -17.89
CA TYR A 127 -7.59 -1.62 -18.55
C TYR A 127 -7.19 -0.16 -18.66
N ASP A 128 -7.49 0.42 -19.82
CA ASP A 128 -7.09 1.77 -20.20
C ASP A 128 -7.95 2.83 -19.49
N TYR A 129 -7.65 3.10 -18.21
CA TYR A 129 -8.28 4.16 -17.41
C TYR A 129 -7.52 5.49 -17.52
N LYS A 130 -7.20 5.92 -18.75
CA LYS A 130 -6.25 7.01 -19.04
C LYS A 130 -6.54 8.31 -18.31
N ASN A 131 -7.79 8.72 -18.16
CA ASN A 131 -8.12 10.04 -17.64
C ASN A 131 -8.12 10.11 -16.10
N GLU A 132 -8.77 9.18 -15.41
CA GLU A 132 -8.79 9.16 -13.94
C GLU A 132 -7.41 8.86 -13.35
N LYS A 133 -6.66 7.94 -13.96
CA LYS A 133 -5.28 7.65 -13.58
C LYS A 133 -4.34 8.84 -13.71
N ARG A 134 -4.53 9.69 -14.71
CA ARG A 134 -3.68 10.87 -14.91
C ARG A 134 -3.82 11.82 -13.72
N SER A 135 -5.05 12.11 -13.29
CA SER A 135 -5.34 12.95 -12.14
C SER A 135 -4.70 12.42 -10.85
N TYR A 136 -4.87 11.13 -10.54
CA TYR A 136 -4.25 10.53 -9.35
C TYR A 136 -2.72 10.44 -9.46
N SER A 137 -2.18 10.18 -10.65
CA SER A 137 -0.74 10.13 -10.88
C SER A 137 -0.09 11.51 -10.70
N GLU A 138 -0.76 12.58 -11.09
CA GLU A 138 -0.31 13.95 -10.86
C GLU A 138 -0.41 14.32 -9.37
N MET A 139 -1.53 14.00 -8.72
CA MET A 139 -1.73 14.23 -7.29
C MET A 139 -0.64 13.55 -6.45
N TRP A 140 -0.37 12.27 -6.70
CA TRP A 140 0.64 11.48 -6.01
C TRP A 140 1.99 11.48 -6.75
N SER A 141 2.45 12.66 -7.17
CA SER A 141 3.78 12.87 -7.76
C SER A 141 4.68 13.64 -6.80
N LYS A 142 6.00 13.36 -6.89
CA LYS A 142 6.98 14.11 -6.10
C LYS A 142 6.86 15.61 -6.33
N ALA A 143 6.71 16.03 -7.59
CA ALA A 143 6.61 17.44 -7.96
C ALA A 143 5.39 18.13 -7.34
N ASN A 144 4.29 17.42 -7.10
CA ASN A 144 3.12 17.97 -6.42
C ASN A 144 3.29 17.98 -4.91
N ILE A 145 3.77 16.88 -4.34
CA ILE A 145 3.98 16.73 -2.89
C ILE A 145 4.99 17.73 -2.34
N ASP A 146 6.06 18.00 -3.08
CA ASP A 146 7.11 18.95 -2.66
C ASP A 146 6.61 20.42 -2.58
N LYS A 147 5.44 20.73 -3.16
CA LYS A 147 4.81 22.07 -3.10
C LYS A 147 3.93 22.27 -1.87
N LEU A 148 3.55 21.18 -1.20
CA LEU A 148 2.64 21.20 -0.06
C LEU A 148 3.41 21.59 1.22
N ASP A 149 2.82 22.44 2.04
CA ASP A 149 3.25 22.63 3.42
C ASP A 149 2.82 21.45 4.32
N ASP A 150 3.20 21.47 5.59
CA ASP A 150 2.93 20.34 6.49
C ASP A 150 1.43 20.21 6.82
N GLU A 151 0.66 21.31 6.88
CA GLU A 151 -0.78 21.30 7.11
C GLU A 151 -1.51 20.68 5.90
N GLN A 152 -1.18 21.10 4.70
CA GLN A 152 -1.73 20.56 3.45
C GLN A 152 -1.41 19.05 3.27
N LYS A 153 -0.21 18.62 3.67
CA LYS A 153 0.15 17.19 3.68
C LYS A 153 -0.73 16.39 4.64
N ASP A 154 -0.94 16.92 5.84
CA ASP A 154 -1.79 16.28 6.84
C ASP A 154 -3.25 16.22 6.38
N GLU A 155 -3.80 17.29 5.84
CA GLU A 155 -5.13 17.31 5.24
C GLU A 155 -5.27 16.27 4.12
N MET A 156 -4.28 16.20 3.21
CA MET A 156 -4.26 15.22 2.12
C MET A 156 -4.25 13.78 2.63
N ILE A 157 -3.49 13.48 3.69
CA ILE A 157 -3.46 12.15 4.31
C ILE A 157 -4.80 11.85 4.98
N MET A 158 -5.36 12.80 5.73
CA MET A 158 -6.56 12.60 6.53
C MET A 158 -7.86 12.64 5.71
N SER A 159 -7.81 13.16 4.48
CA SER A 159 -8.98 13.25 3.59
C SER A 159 -9.61 11.90 3.25
N SER A 160 -8.81 10.82 3.21
CA SER A 160 -9.30 9.49 2.87
C SER A 160 -8.35 8.40 3.37
N GLY A 161 -8.87 7.35 4.00
CA GLY A 161 -8.08 6.23 4.50
C GLY A 161 -8.79 5.46 5.61
N LEU A 162 -8.03 5.02 6.60
CA LEU A 162 -8.55 4.24 7.74
C LEU A 162 -9.58 4.99 8.57
N ASN A 163 -9.46 6.32 8.67
CA ASN A 163 -10.34 7.18 9.48
C ASN A 163 -11.77 7.28 8.93
N ASN A 164 -11.96 7.13 7.63
CA ASN A 164 -13.27 7.25 6.98
C ASN A 164 -13.65 6.01 6.14
N LEU A 165 -13.04 4.87 6.46
CA LEU A 165 -13.30 3.60 5.80
C LEU A 165 -14.73 3.12 6.09
N LYS A 166 -15.46 2.77 5.03
CA LYS A 166 -16.82 2.22 5.12
C LYS A 166 -16.87 0.82 4.54
N TYR A 167 -17.31 -0.15 5.34
CA TYR A 167 -17.50 -1.54 4.94
C TYR A 167 -18.58 -2.21 5.81
N THR A 168 -19.03 -3.37 5.39
CA THR A 168 -20.03 -4.16 6.14
C THR A 168 -19.42 -5.51 6.50
N ILE A 169 -19.60 -5.95 7.74
CA ILE A 169 -19.28 -7.31 8.17
C ILE A 169 -20.52 -8.16 7.92
N ILE A 170 -20.41 -9.17 7.04
CA ILE A 170 -21.53 -10.05 6.66
C ILE A 170 -21.54 -11.27 7.56
N GLU A 171 -20.39 -11.93 7.75
CA GLU A 171 -20.20 -13.07 8.65
C GLU A 171 -18.79 -13.06 9.23
N ARG A 172 -18.64 -13.66 10.42
CA ARG A 172 -17.34 -13.89 11.07
C ARG A 172 -17.06 -15.39 11.25
#